data_667e99a55865db8ef47094113c8a4eae
#
_entry.id   667e99a55865db8ef47094113c8a4eae
#
_cell.length_a   1.000
_cell.length_b   1.000
_cell.length_c   1.000
_cell.angle_alpha   90.00
_cell.angle_beta   90.00
_cell.angle_gamma   90.00
#
_symmetry.space_group_name_H-M   'P 1'
#
loop_
_entity.id
_entity.type
_entity.pdbx_description
1 polymer ?
#
loop_
_entity_poly.entity_id
_entity_poly.type
_entity_poly.pdbx_seq_one_letter_code
_entity_poly.pdbx_strand_id
1 'polypeptide(L)'
;MNKDKDLKAIAKKFFAAYDAHDVDGMLALCADDAQGRYAPYGRDSVVPIRGGLDGIWRAFPQAVPNFRVEVVEMLAEGNTVIIQTVMSGPIPTDVPGIAKKAQVAFIPHAYFLRFDTHGKISRLDAYWDNTVLNNIKPSAV
;
A
#
# COMPACT_ATOMS: atom_id res chain seq x y z
N MET A 1 -24.86 -10.35 10.55
CA MET A 1 -23.90 -9.31 10.14
C MET A 1 -23.15 -9.79 8.91
N ASN A 2 -22.97 -8.95 7.94
CA ASN A 2 -22.29 -9.34 6.69
C ASN A 2 -20.79 -9.29 6.89
N LYS A 3 -20.13 -10.45 6.86
CA LYS A 3 -18.67 -10.58 7.04
C LYS A 3 -17.89 -9.77 6.01
N ASP A 4 -18.33 -9.76 4.75
CA ASP A 4 -17.65 -9.01 3.69
C ASP A 4 -17.67 -7.52 3.97
N LYS A 5 -18.79 -7.01 4.49
CA LYS A 5 -18.93 -5.60 4.85
C LYS A 5 -18.00 -5.21 5.99
N ASP A 6 -17.84 -6.10 6.98
CA ASP A 6 -16.94 -5.86 8.12
C ASP A 6 -15.49 -5.82 7.68
N LEU A 7 -15.07 -6.75 6.81
CA LEU A 7 -13.71 -6.78 6.31
C LEU A 7 -13.41 -5.57 5.42
N LYS A 8 -14.37 -5.13 4.63
CA LYS A 8 -14.23 -3.88 3.85
C LYS A 8 -14.02 -2.68 4.76
N ALA A 9 -14.73 -2.63 5.89
CA ALA A 9 -14.57 -1.53 6.85
C ALA A 9 -13.16 -1.51 7.43
N ILE A 10 -12.59 -2.66 7.74
CA ILE A 10 -11.21 -2.77 8.23
C ILE A 10 -10.22 -2.35 7.15
N ALA A 11 -10.44 -2.79 5.90
CA ALA A 11 -9.60 -2.39 4.78
C ALA A 11 -9.63 -0.87 4.56
N LYS A 12 -10.80 -0.25 4.69
CA LYS A 12 -10.93 1.22 4.60
C LYS A 12 -10.11 1.91 5.68
N LYS A 13 -10.14 1.41 6.92
CA LYS A 13 -9.33 1.96 8.01
C LYS A 13 -7.84 1.84 7.72
N PHE A 14 -7.43 0.71 7.13
CA PHE A 14 -6.03 0.50 6.77
C PHE A 14 -5.54 1.56 5.77
N PHE A 15 -6.30 1.78 4.70
CA PHE A 15 -5.91 2.76 3.68
C PHE A 15 -6.10 4.20 4.15
N ALA A 16 -7.05 4.48 5.04
CA ALA A 16 -7.16 5.80 5.67
C ALA A 16 -5.92 6.11 6.52
N ALA A 17 -5.43 5.12 7.28
CA ALA A 17 -4.20 5.28 8.04
C ALA A 17 -2.99 5.48 7.11
N TYR A 18 -2.94 4.75 6.01
CA TYR A 18 -1.88 4.90 5.01
C TYR A 18 -1.88 6.31 4.42
N ASP A 19 -3.04 6.80 4.01
CA ASP A 19 -3.20 8.17 3.47
C ASP A 19 -2.81 9.23 4.50
N ALA A 20 -3.06 8.97 5.77
CA ALA A 20 -2.67 9.86 6.87
C ALA A 20 -1.21 9.70 7.30
N HIS A 21 -0.46 8.81 6.66
CA HIS A 21 0.93 8.47 7.02
C HIS A 21 1.05 7.92 8.44
N ASP A 22 -0.01 7.27 8.92
CA ASP A 22 -0.09 6.69 10.27
C ASP A 22 0.27 5.22 10.22
N VAL A 23 1.57 4.91 10.23
CA VAL A 23 2.06 3.54 10.12
C VAL A 23 1.64 2.70 11.31
N ASP A 24 1.66 3.25 12.52
CA ASP A 24 1.22 2.54 13.70
C ASP A 24 -0.27 2.16 13.60
N GLY A 25 -1.09 3.03 13.03
CA GLY A 25 -2.49 2.72 12.75
C GLY A 25 -2.66 1.58 11.75
N MET A 26 -1.81 1.53 10.72
CA MET A 26 -1.79 0.42 9.78
C MET A 26 -1.42 -0.89 10.49
N LEU A 27 -0.35 -0.87 11.28
CA LEU A 27 0.13 -2.06 11.99
C LEU A 27 -0.88 -2.58 13.00
N ALA A 28 -1.64 -1.70 13.63
CA ALA A 28 -2.66 -2.10 14.60
C ALA A 28 -3.75 -2.98 13.97
N LEU A 29 -3.92 -2.91 12.65
CA LEU A 29 -4.90 -3.72 11.91
C LEU A 29 -4.32 -5.04 11.41
N CYS A 30 -3.01 -5.25 11.55
CA CYS A 30 -2.31 -6.43 11.07
C CYS A 30 -2.05 -7.42 12.21
N ALA A 31 -2.13 -8.71 11.90
CA ALA A 31 -1.69 -9.75 12.83
C ALA A 31 -0.20 -9.62 13.10
N ASP A 32 0.25 -10.09 14.26
CA ASP A 32 1.67 -9.98 14.64
C ASP A 32 2.59 -10.72 13.67
N ASP A 33 2.12 -11.83 13.12
CA ASP A 33 2.87 -12.67 12.19
C ASP A 33 2.50 -12.41 10.72
N ALA A 34 1.81 -11.33 10.44
CA ALA A 34 1.38 -10.98 9.08
C ALA A 34 2.57 -10.85 8.14
N GLN A 35 2.39 -11.32 6.93
CA GLN A 35 3.39 -11.26 5.88
C GLN A 35 2.88 -10.46 4.70
N GLY A 36 3.80 -9.94 3.91
CA GLY A 36 3.45 -9.20 2.73
C GLY A 36 4.42 -9.41 1.58
N ARG A 37 3.96 -9.09 0.39
CA ARG A 37 4.76 -9.14 -0.81
C ARG A 37 4.45 -7.94 -1.68
N TYR A 38 5.50 -7.30 -2.15
CA TYR A 38 5.43 -6.32 -3.21
C TYR A 38 5.83 -7.01 -4.51
N ALA A 39 4.84 -7.36 -5.32
CA ALA A 39 5.03 -8.17 -6.53
C ALA A 39 6.10 -7.59 -7.48
N PRO A 40 6.24 -6.27 -7.66
CA PRO A 40 7.29 -5.71 -8.52
C PRO A 40 8.71 -6.05 -8.08
N TYR A 41 8.92 -6.42 -6.83
CA TYR A 41 10.25 -6.80 -6.33
C TYR A 41 10.51 -8.31 -6.43
N GLY A 42 9.60 -9.06 -7.06
CA GLY A 42 9.75 -10.47 -7.30
C GLY A 42 8.68 -11.30 -6.59
N ARG A 43 8.31 -12.42 -7.23
CA ARG A 43 7.25 -13.24 -6.68
C ARG A 43 7.63 -13.91 -5.36
N ASP A 44 8.92 -14.09 -5.11
CA ASP A 44 9.42 -14.72 -3.88
C ASP A 44 9.83 -13.70 -2.81
N SER A 45 9.49 -12.42 -3.01
CA SER A 45 9.83 -11.33 -2.08
C SER A 45 8.84 -11.21 -0.92
N VAL A 46 8.52 -12.35 -0.29
CA VAL A 46 7.63 -12.37 0.87
C VAL A 46 8.44 -12.04 2.12
N VAL A 47 7.99 -11.04 2.86
CA VAL A 47 8.65 -10.58 4.08
C VAL A 47 7.62 -10.35 5.18
N PRO A 48 8.04 -10.35 6.45
CA PRO A 48 7.13 -9.94 7.51
C PRO A 48 6.65 -8.49 7.29
N ILE A 49 5.42 -8.21 7.69
CA ILE A 49 4.96 -6.81 7.70
C ILE A 49 5.70 -6.06 8.80
N ARG A 50 5.71 -6.60 10.03
CA ARG A 50 6.48 -5.99 11.13
C ARG A 50 7.94 -6.37 11.00
N GLY A 51 8.80 -5.38 10.89
CA GLY A 51 10.23 -5.58 10.68
C GLY A 51 10.61 -5.79 9.22
N GLY A 52 9.67 -5.62 8.30
CA GLY A 52 9.89 -5.73 6.87
C GLY A 52 9.22 -4.60 6.12
N LEU A 53 7.98 -4.80 5.67
CA LEU A 53 7.27 -3.77 4.90
C LEU A 53 7.07 -2.47 5.68
N ASP A 54 6.90 -2.52 6.98
CA ASP A 54 6.72 -1.32 7.79
C ASP A 54 7.89 -0.35 7.68
N GLY A 55 9.10 -0.85 7.45
CA GLY A 55 10.26 0.00 7.19
C GLY A 55 10.07 0.86 5.95
N ILE A 56 9.51 0.28 4.89
CA ILE A 56 9.20 1.01 3.66
C ILE A 56 8.10 2.04 3.94
N TRP A 57 7.07 1.66 4.67
CA TRP A 57 5.96 2.54 5.01
C TRP A 57 6.41 3.76 5.83
N ARG A 58 7.44 3.59 6.68
CA ARG A 58 7.98 4.69 7.48
C ARG A 58 8.93 5.58 6.67
N ALA A 59 9.70 4.96 5.76
CA ALA A 59 10.69 5.70 4.96
C ALA A 59 10.03 6.51 3.84
N PHE A 60 8.96 5.99 3.23
CA PHE A 60 8.36 6.60 2.06
C PHE A 60 7.84 8.03 2.30
N PRO A 61 7.13 8.32 3.41
CA PRO A 61 6.70 9.70 3.69
C PRO A 61 7.85 10.70 3.89
N GLN A 62 9.04 10.22 4.26
CA GLN A 62 10.20 11.09 4.37
C GLN A 62 10.74 11.48 3.00
N ALA A 63 10.65 10.56 2.03
CA ALA A 63 11.10 10.80 0.66
C ALA A 63 10.01 11.54 -0.16
N VAL A 64 8.74 11.24 0.09
CA VAL A 64 7.60 11.81 -0.64
C VAL A 64 6.57 12.29 0.39
N PRO A 65 6.82 13.42 1.07
CA PRO A 65 6.03 13.82 2.25
C PRO A 65 4.56 14.15 1.96
N ASN A 66 4.22 14.44 0.72
CA ASN A 66 2.87 14.83 0.34
C ASN A 66 2.13 13.77 -0.49
N PHE A 67 2.57 12.51 -0.41
CA PHE A 67 1.85 11.48 -1.14
C PHE A 67 0.46 11.26 -0.55
N ARG A 68 -0.47 10.88 -1.42
CA ARG A 68 -1.85 10.54 -1.07
C ARG A 68 -2.16 9.14 -1.58
N VAL A 69 -3.01 8.46 -0.85
CA VAL A 69 -3.51 7.14 -1.25
C VAL A 69 -5.03 7.21 -1.29
N GLU A 70 -5.60 7.00 -2.47
CA GLU A 70 -7.04 7.06 -2.68
C GLU A 70 -7.56 5.66 -3.02
N VAL A 71 -8.60 5.22 -2.32
CA VAL A 71 -9.30 3.98 -2.65
C VAL A 71 -10.28 4.25 -3.76
N VAL A 72 -10.17 3.49 -4.85
CA VAL A 72 -11.04 3.61 -6.01
C VAL A 72 -12.17 2.59 -5.93
N GLU A 73 -11.86 1.35 -5.59
CA GLU A 73 -12.83 0.27 -5.55
C GLU A 73 -12.40 -0.81 -4.56
N MET A 74 -13.37 -1.45 -3.92
CA MET A 74 -13.16 -2.60 -3.06
C MET A 74 -14.14 -3.70 -3.38
N LEU A 75 -13.63 -4.93 -3.43
CA LEU A 75 -14.43 -6.15 -3.56
C LEU A 75 -14.04 -7.11 -2.45
N ALA A 76 -15.00 -7.81 -1.89
CA ALA A 76 -14.72 -8.78 -0.84
C ALA A 76 -15.37 -10.12 -1.15
N GLU A 77 -14.62 -11.18 -0.89
CA GLU A 77 -15.13 -12.54 -1.01
C GLU A 77 -14.40 -13.42 0.02
N GLY A 78 -15.15 -14.13 0.84
CA GLY A 78 -14.57 -14.97 1.89
C GLY A 78 -13.76 -14.13 2.88
N ASN A 79 -12.51 -14.47 3.07
CA ASN A 79 -11.60 -13.75 3.95
C ASN A 79 -10.67 -12.78 3.20
N THR A 80 -10.97 -12.48 1.94
CA THR A 80 -10.12 -11.64 1.09
C THR A 80 -10.86 -10.39 0.67
N VAL A 81 -10.17 -9.24 0.78
CA VAL A 81 -10.64 -7.98 0.20
C VAL A 81 -9.63 -7.56 -0.86
N ILE A 82 -10.13 -7.26 -2.05
CA ILE A 82 -9.33 -6.75 -3.15
C ILE A 82 -9.60 -5.25 -3.25
N ILE A 83 -8.54 -4.46 -3.26
CA ILE A 83 -8.66 -3.00 -3.24
C ILE A 83 -7.85 -2.42 -4.38
N GLN A 84 -8.50 -1.59 -5.18
CA GLN A 84 -7.82 -0.77 -6.17
C GLN A 84 -7.59 0.60 -5.57
N THR A 85 -6.36 1.07 -5.63
CA THR A 85 -6.00 2.41 -5.14
C THR A 85 -5.21 3.15 -6.20
N VAL A 86 -5.15 4.47 -6.02
CA VAL A 86 -4.21 5.32 -6.75
C VAL A 86 -3.37 6.04 -5.72
N MET A 87 -2.06 5.86 -5.80
CA MET A 87 -1.11 6.66 -5.03
C MET A 87 -0.70 7.83 -5.89
N SER A 88 -0.71 9.03 -5.33
CA SER A 88 -0.37 10.25 -6.05
C SER A 88 0.43 11.21 -5.18
N GLY A 89 1.10 12.15 -5.82
CA GLY A 89 1.80 13.22 -5.14
C GLY A 89 3.07 13.61 -5.87
N PRO A 90 3.65 14.76 -5.50
CA PRO A 90 4.91 15.20 -6.06
C PRO A 90 6.05 14.37 -5.50
N ILE A 91 6.99 14.01 -6.36
CA ILE A 91 8.24 13.36 -5.97
C ILE A 91 9.31 14.45 -6.04
N PRO A 92 9.74 15.03 -4.89
CA PRO A 92 10.58 16.23 -4.90
C PRO A 92 11.99 15.99 -5.37
N THR A 93 12.51 14.78 -5.18
CA THR A 93 13.87 14.40 -5.60
C THR A 93 13.87 12.96 -6.09
N ASP A 94 14.91 12.60 -6.83
CA ASP A 94 15.09 11.19 -7.21
C ASP A 94 15.21 10.33 -5.96
N VAL A 95 14.47 9.22 -5.94
CA VAL A 95 14.55 8.21 -4.87
C VAL A 95 15.17 6.96 -5.51
N PRO A 96 16.46 6.70 -5.25
CA PRO A 96 17.15 5.59 -5.92
C PRO A 96 16.43 4.25 -5.73
N GLY A 97 16.22 3.55 -6.86
CA GLY A 97 15.55 2.26 -6.86
C GLY A 97 14.03 2.32 -6.71
N ILE A 98 13.45 3.50 -6.52
CA ILE A 98 12.02 3.66 -6.29
C ILE A 98 11.37 4.57 -7.31
N ALA A 99 11.78 5.84 -7.39
CA ALA A 99 11.11 6.82 -8.23
C ALA A 99 12.05 7.94 -8.65
N LYS A 100 11.72 8.58 -9.77
CA LYS A 100 12.40 9.79 -10.22
C LYS A 100 11.61 11.02 -9.84
N LYS A 101 12.30 12.14 -9.68
CA LYS A 101 11.67 13.43 -9.42
C LYS A 101 10.57 13.69 -10.43
N ALA A 102 9.39 14.05 -9.95
CA ALA A 102 8.23 14.35 -10.77
C ALA A 102 7.33 15.32 -10.05
N GLN A 103 6.64 16.18 -10.79
CA GLN A 103 5.70 17.15 -10.20
C GLN A 103 4.49 16.44 -9.60
N VAL A 104 3.92 15.50 -10.33
CA VAL A 104 2.81 14.66 -9.87
C VAL A 104 3.00 13.27 -10.43
N ALA A 105 2.88 12.29 -9.56
CA ALA A 105 2.87 10.88 -9.96
C ALA A 105 1.49 10.31 -9.67
N PHE A 106 0.97 9.48 -10.60
CA PHE A 106 -0.25 8.72 -10.42
C PHE A 106 0.07 7.25 -10.64
N ILE A 107 -0.02 6.47 -9.58
CA ILE A 107 0.41 5.09 -9.62
C ILE A 107 -0.73 4.20 -9.17
N PRO A 108 -1.44 3.55 -10.12
CA PRO A 108 -2.47 2.59 -9.75
C PRO A 108 -1.86 1.37 -9.06
N HIS A 109 -2.53 0.91 -8.02
CA HIS A 109 -2.16 -0.30 -7.30
C HIS A 109 -3.38 -1.21 -7.16
N ALA A 110 -3.13 -2.51 -7.09
CA ALA A 110 -4.11 -3.47 -6.62
C ALA A 110 -3.54 -4.17 -5.39
N TYR A 111 -4.36 -4.29 -4.36
CA TYR A 111 -3.98 -4.96 -3.11
C TYR A 111 -4.90 -6.14 -2.87
N PHE A 112 -4.31 -7.24 -2.42
CA PHE A 112 -5.07 -8.37 -1.89
C PHE A 112 -4.77 -8.43 -0.40
N LEU A 113 -5.79 -8.15 0.42
CA LEU A 113 -5.69 -8.28 1.86
C LEU A 113 -6.43 -9.53 2.28
N ARG A 114 -5.71 -10.45 2.93
CA ARG A 114 -6.30 -11.65 3.50
C ARG A 114 -6.35 -11.50 5.02
N PHE A 115 -7.47 -11.91 5.59
CA PHE A 115 -7.75 -11.71 7.00
C PHE A 115 -7.78 -13.05 7.72
N ASP A 116 -7.36 -13.05 8.99
CA ASP A 116 -7.47 -14.21 9.85
C ASP A 116 -8.86 -14.29 10.50
N THR A 117 -9.07 -15.30 11.34
CA THR A 117 -10.36 -15.51 12.02
C THR A 117 -10.68 -14.43 13.05
N HIS A 118 -9.72 -13.62 13.44
CA HIS A 118 -9.89 -12.51 14.36
C HIS A 118 -10.12 -11.16 13.66
N GLY A 119 -10.23 -11.17 12.32
CA GLY A 119 -10.41 -9.95 11.55
C GLY A 119 -9.15 -9.12 11.40
N LYS A 120 -7.97 -9.70 11.64
CA LYS A 120 -6.70 -9.02 11.42
C LYS A 120 -6.16 -9.36 10.04
N ILE A 121 -5.46 -8.40 9.43
CA ILE A 121 -4.78 -8.64 8.17
C ILE A 121 -3.63 -9.62 8.42
N SER A 122 -3.68 -10.78 7.78
CA SER A 122 -2.66 -11.82 7.90
C SER A 122 -1.72 -11.84 6.70
N ARG A 123 -2.18 -11.31 5.57
CA ARG A 123 -1.39 -11.28 4.35
C ARG A 123 -1.75 -10.06 3.52
N LEU A 124 -0.73 -9.41 2.98
CA LEU A 124 -0.89 -8.30 2.02
C LEU A 124 -0.07 -8.62 0.78
N ASP A 125 -0.71 -8.62 -0.38
CA ASP A 125 -0.01 -8.66 -1.66
C ASP A 125 -0.36 -7.38 -2.43
N ALA A 126 0.66 -6.67 -2.92
CA ALA A 126 0.48 -5.44 -3.66
C ALA A 126 1.07 -5.59 -5.07
N TYR A 127 0.33 -5.08 -6.04
CA TYR A 127 0.69 -5.14 -7.46
C TYR A 127 0.62 -3.73 -8.04
N TRP A 128 1.68 -3.32 -8.70
CA TRP A 128 1.72 -2.08 -9.47
C TRP A 128 2.77 -2.20 -10.56
N ASP A 129 2.70 -1.31 -11.52
CA ASP A 129 3.73 -1.24 -12.56
C ASP A 129 4.87 -0.34 -12.07
N ASN A 130 5.95 -0.96 -11.64
CA ASN A 130 7.11 -0.24 -11.11
C ASN A 130 7.82 0.60 -12.19
N THR A 131 7.64 0.28 -13.47
CA THR A 131 8.23 1.04 -14.55
C THR A 131 7.60 2.43 -14.69
N VAL A 132 6.35 2.60 -14.23
CA VAL A 132 5.69 3.90 -14.21
C VAL A 132 6.49 4.90 -13.39
N LEU A 133 7.00 4.49 -12.23
CA LEU A 133 7.78 5.35 -11.35
C LEU A 133 9.10 5.77 -11.97
N ASN A 134 9.70 4.91 -12.79
CA ASN A 134 10.97 5.19 -13.46
C ASN A 134 10.80 5.97 -14.76
N ASN A 135 9.59 5.93 -15.34
CA ASN A 135 9.28 6.54 -16.64
C ASN A 135 8.44 7.81 -16.53
N ILE A 136 8.16 8.26 -15.31
CA ILE A 136 7.45 9.52 -15.12
C ILE A 136 8.31 10.65 -15.68
N LYS A 137 7.71 11.46 -16.54
CA LYS A 137 8.42 12.61 -17.11
C LYS A 137 8.69 13.62 -16.01
N PRO A 138 9.90 14.22 -16.01
CA PRO A 138 10.17 15.32 -15.09
C PRO A 138 9.12 16.41 -15.27
N SER A 139 8.88 17.12 -14.16
CA SER A 139 8.00 18.29 -14.20
C SER A 139 8.41 19.21 -15.34
N ALA A 140 7.52 19.37 -16.29
CA ALA A 140 7.70 20.41 -17.32
C ALA A 140 7.48 21.76 -16.64
N VAL A 141 8.49 22.54 -16.68
CA VAL A 141 8.43 23.88 -16.10
C VAL A 141 7.99 24.84 -17.16
#